data_f4cf572d1a2e49ce1d86bad7c332dd24
#
_entry.id   f4cf572d1a2e49ce1d86bad7c332dd24
#
_cell.length_a   1.000
_cell.length_b   1.000
_cell.length_c   1.000
_cell.angle_alpha   90.00
_cell.angle_beta   90.00
_cell.angle_gamma   90.00
#
_symmetry.space_group_name_H-M   'P 1'
#
loop_
_entity.id
_entity.type
_entity.pdbx_description
1 polymer ?
#
loop_
_entity_poly.entity_id
_entity_poly.type
_entity_poly.pdbx_seq_one_letter_code
_entity_poly.pdbx_strand_id
1 'polypeptide(L)'
;MAQFPNTPAFTGFNSPSRIECDIPNLVHEGTIPPELNGAFFRVQPDPQFPPRLGDDISFNGDGMITRFHIHDGQCDIKQRWAKTDKWKLENEAGKALFGAYRNPLTDDESVKGQYRSTANTNAFVFAGKDRKSVV
;
A
#
# COMPACT_ATOMS: atom_id res chain seq x y z
N MET A 1 -0.63 -2.83 -22.24
CA MET A 1 -0.77 -2.63 -20.78
C MET A 1 0.21 -3.58 -20.10
N ALA A 2 1.12 -3.09 -19.26
CA ALA A 2 2.06 -3.97 -18.56
C ALA A 2 1.27 -4.88 -17.60
N GLN A 3 1.51 -6.18 -17.66
CA GLN A 3 0.86 -7.18 -16.83
C GLN A 3 1.77 -7.56 -15.67
N PHE A 4 1.19 -7.77 -14.49
CA PHE A 4 1.92 -8.38 -13.38
C PHE A 4 2.31 -9.81 -13.71
N PRO A 5 3.49 -10.27 -13.26
CA PRO A 5 3.93 -11.63 -13.52
C PRO A 5 3.01 -12.67 -12.87
N ASN A 6 2.86 -13.83 -13.52
CA ASN A 6 2.07 -14.94 -13.00
C ASN A 6 2.92 -15.77 -12.01
N THR A 7 3.31 -15.15 -10.91
CA THR A 7 4.09 -15.79 -9.83
C THR A 7 3.32 -15.71 -8.50
N PRO A 8 3.65 -16.53 -7.52
CA PRO A 8 2.99 -16.49 -6.20
C PRO A 8 3.04 -15.13 -5.50
N ALA A 9 4.02 -14.29 -5.84
CA ALA A 9 4.16 -12.94 -5.28
C ALA A 9 3.10 -11.95 -5.81
N PHE A 10 2.45 -12.26 -6.94
CA PHE A 10 1.51 -11.35 -7.61
C PHE A 10 0.18 -12.02 -8.00
N THR A 11 -0.10 -13.24 -7.50
CA THR A 11 -1.32 -13.98 -7.80
C THR A 11 -2.07 -14.40 -6.53
N GLY A 12 -3.33 -14.79 -6.67
CA GLY A 12 -4.18 -15.19 -5.56
C GLY A 12 -4.36 -14.06 -4.55
N PHE A 13 -4.09 -14.31 -3.28
CA PHE A 13 -4.18 -13.31 -2.20
C PHE A 13 -3.14 -12.20 -2.31
N ASN A 14 -2.08 -12.40 -3.09
CA ASN A 14 -1.04 -11.40 -3.34
C ASN A 14 -1.30 -10.58 -4.61
N SER A 15 -2.41 -10.81 -5.30
CA SER A 15 -2.77 -10.00 -6.47
C SER A 15 -2.92 -8.53 -6.09
N PRO A 16 -2.19 -7.61 -6.76
CA PRO A 16 -2.33 -6.18 -6.50
C PRO A 16 -3.77 -5.70 -6.74
N SER A 17 -4.34 -5.02 -5.76
CA SER A 17 -5.70 -4.47 -5.88
C SER A 17 -5.70 -3.14 -6.62
N ARG A 18 -4.70 -2.31 -6.37
CA ARG A 18 -4.51 -0.99 -6.96
C ARG A 18 -5.71 -0.05 -6.81
N ILE A 19 -6.48 -0.23 -5.74
CA ILE A 19 -7.73 0.50 -5.51
C ILE A 19 -7.55 1.46 -4.34
N GLU A 20 -7.79 2.74 -4.58
CA GLU A 20 -8.07 3.71 -3.52
C GLU A 20 -9.58 3.89 -3.39
N CYS A 21 -10.11 3.88 -2.18
CA CYS A 21 -11.54 4.06 -1.94
C CYS A 21 -11.82 4.82 -0.64
N ASP A 22 -12.99 5.43 -0.57
CA ASP A 22 -13.52 6.10 0.61
C ASP A 22 -15.03 5.81 0.64
N ILE A 23 -15.44 4.86 1.47
CA ILE A 23 -16.81 4.34 1.50
C ILE A 23 -17.33 4.48 2.92
N PRO A 24 -18.28 5.37 3.17
CA PRO A 24 -18.95 5.49 4.46
C PRO A 24 -19.97 4.38 4.64
N ASN A 25 -20.24 4.04 5.87
CA ASN A 25 -21.29 3.15 6.32
C ASN A 25 -21.35 1.82 5.52
N LEU A 26 -20.30 1.02 5.66
CA LEU A 26 -20.25 -0.31 5.07
C LEU A 26 -21.43 -1.17 5.49
N VAL A 27 -21.93 -1.98 4.55
CA VAL A 27 -22.91 -3.03 4.88
C VAL A 27 -22.26 -4.02 5.85
N HIS A 28 -22.93 -4.32 6.95
CA HIS A 28 -22.46 -5.28 7.95
C HIS A 28 -23.61 -6.20 8.39
N GLU A 29 -23.25 -7.38 8.87
CA GLU A 29 -24.18 -8.32 9.48
C GLU A 29 -24.12 -8.20 11.01
N GLY A 30 -25.27 -8.26 11.67
CA GLY A 30 -25.40 -8.11 13.11
C GLY A 30 -25.38 -6.64 13.56
N THR A 31 -25.09 -6.43 14.85
CA THR A 31 -25.09 -5.11 15.47
C THR A 31 -23.68 -4.76 15.95
N ILE A 32 -23.17 -3.62 15.55
CA ILE A 32 -21.92 -3.09 16.08
C ILE A 32 -22.22 -2.47 17.47
N PRO A 33 -21.57 -2.93 18.55
CA PRO A 33 -21.78 -2.36 19.88
C PRO A 33 -21.49 -0.86 19.89
N PRO A 34 -22.36 -0.04 20.51
CA PRO A 34 -22.21 1.42 20.52
C PRO A 34 -20.95 1.90 21.29
N GLU A 35 -20.40 1.06 22.16
CA GLU A 35 -19.16 1.33 22.90
C GLU A 35 -17.92 1.24 22.01
N LEU A 36 -18.00 0.59 20.85
CA LEU A 36 -16.91 0.52 19.90
C LEU A 36 -16.80 1.84 19.15
N ASN A 37 -15.74 2.57 19.47
CA ASN A 37 -15.39 3.81 18.79
C ASN A 37 -13.87 3.85 18.58
N GLY A 38 -13.42 3.86 17.33
CA GLY A 38 -12.00 3.87 17.03
C GLY A 38 -11.69 3.46 15.61
N ALA A 39 -10.40 3.26 15.33
CA ALA A 39 -9.95 2.89 14.01
C ALA A 39 -9.02 1.68 14.05
N PHE A 40 -9.25 0.73 13.14
CA PHE A 40 -8.35 -0.37 12.85
C PHE A 40 -7.60 -0.07 11.55
N PHE A 41 -6.27 -0.20 11.59
CA PHE A 41 -5.41 0.00 10.41
C PHE A 41 -4.82 -1.32 9.96
N ARG A 42 -4.88 -1.55 8.66
CA ARG A 42 -4.18 -2.64 7.97
C ARG A 42 -3.22 -2.05 6.95
N VAL A 43 -2.00 -2.56 6.92
CA VAL A 43 -1.00 -2.19 5.91
C VAL A 43 -0.63 -3.44 5.12
N GLN A 44 -0.50 -3.30 3.82
CA GLN A 44 -0.10 -4.38 2.93
C GLN A 44 0.71 -3.84 1.76
N PRO A 45 1.59 -4.66 1.16
CA PRO A 45 2.18 -4.34 -0.14
C PRO A 45 1.11 -4.32 -1.23
N ASP A 46 1.06 -3.28 -2.03
CA ASP A 46 0.19 -3.18 -3.20
C ASP A 46 0.89 -2.34 -4.28
N PRO A 47 1.73 -2.96 -5.12
CA PRO A 47 2.53 -2.24 -6.08
C PRO A 47 1.66 -1.58 -7.15
N GLN A 48 1.93 -0.30 -7.45
CA GLN A 48 1.19 0.42 -8.48
C GLN A 48 1.55 -0.03 -9.91
N PHE A 49 2.74 -0.58 -10.13
CA PHE A 49 3.20 -1.08 -11.43
C PHE A 49 3.83 -2.47 -11.30
N PRO A 50 3.82 -3.26 -12.40
CA PRO A 50 4.58 -4.50 -12.46
C PRO A 50 6.07 -4.26 -12.18
N PRO A 51 6.78 -5.23 -11.59
CA PRO A 51 8.20 -5.08 -11.28
C PRO A 51 9.03 -4.78 -12.52
N ARG A 52 10.00 -3.87 -12.38
CA ARG A 52 10.89 -3.42 -13.46
C ARG A 52 11.59 -4.57 -14.20
N LEU A 53 12.00 -5.60 -13.48
CA LEU A 53 12.75 -6.75 -14.04
C LEU A 53 11.87 -7.95 -14.37
N GLY A 54 10.56 -7.78 -14.43
CA GLY A 54 9.62 -8.84 -14.77
C GLY A 54 9.22 -9.76 -13.62
N ASP A 55 9.95 -9.77 -12.50
CA ASP A 55 9.58 -10.46 -11.25
C ASP A 55 10.25 -9.78 -10.05
N ASP A 56 9.65 -9.94 -8.88
CA ASP A 56 10.19 -9.50 -7.58
C ASP A 56 9.39 -10.17 -6.45
N ILE A 57 9.79 -9.90 -5.22
CA ILE A 57 9.04 -10.32 -4.03
C ILE A 57 7.97 -9.29 -3.68
N SER A 58 6.87 -9.75 -3.05
CA SER A 58 5.75 -8.87 -2.66
C SER A 58 6.16 -7.74 -1.71
N PHE A 59 7.19 -7.93 -0.87
CA PHE A 59 7.70 -6.90 0.04
C PHE A 59 8.26 -5.64 -0.64
N ASN A 60 8.53 -5.69 -1.93
CA ASN A 60 8.97 -4.52 -2.70
C ASN A 60 7.79 -3.65 -3.17
N GLY A 61 6.56 -4.09 -2.96
CA GLY A 61 5.34 -3.36 -3.32
C GLY A 61 5.14 -2.11 -2.47
N ASP A 62 4.46 -1.12 -3.05
CA ASP A 62 4.10 0.12 -2.38
C ASP A 62 3.13 -0.15 -1.22
N GLY A 63 3.25 0.61 -0.14
CA GLY A 63 2.37 0.45 1.01
C GLY A 63 0.95 0.92 0.72
N MET A 64 -0.01 0.02 0.83
CA MET A 64 -1.43 0.33 0.84
C MET A 64 -1.94 0.30 2.28
N ILE A 65 -2.57 1.38 2.72
CA ILE A 65 -3.11 1.52 4.06
C ILE A 65 -4.62 1.51 3.98
N THR A 66 -5.23 0.56 4.67
CA THR A 66 -6.67 0.48 4.86
C THR A 66 -7.00 0.87 6.30
N ARG A 67 -7.90 1.83 6.48
CA ARG A 67 -8.48 2.22 7.76
C ARG A 67 -9.93 1.78 7.80
N PHE A 68 -10.31 1.03 8.81
CA PHE A 68 -11.70 0.81 9.20
C PHE A 68 -11.97 1.72 10.39
N HIS A 69 -12.92 2.64 10.26
CA HIS A 69 -13.34 3.54 11.32
C HIS A 69 -14.71 3.14 11.82
N ILE A 70 -14.75 2.69 13.06
CA ILE A 70 -15.98 2.26 13.74
C ILE A 70 -16.44 3.40 14.65
N HIS A 71 -17.67 3.84 14.47
CA HIS A 71 -18.28 4.90 15.26
C HIS A 71 -19.81 4.84 15.12
N ASP A 72 -20.53 5.20 16.15
CA ASP A 72 -21.99 5.34 16.16
C ASP A 72 -22.75 4.13 15.58
N GLY A 73 -22.24 2.91 15.84
CA GLY A 73 -22.83 1.67 15.33
C GLY A 73 -22.63 1.40 13.83
N GLN A 74 -21.72 2.13 13.17
CA GLN A 74 -21.39 1.96 11.76
C GLN A 74 -19.88 1.84 11.55
N CYS A 75 -19.49 1.44 10.35
CA CYS A 75 -18.09 1.27 9.96
C CYS A 75 -17.83 1.91 8.59
N ASP A 76 -16.84 2.79 8.54
CA ASP A 76 -16.34 3.38 7.30
C ASP A 76 -15.04 2.72 6.89
N ILE A 77 -14.78 2.60 5.59
CA ILE A 77 -13.49 2.18 5.04
C ILE A 77 -12.83 3.31 4.26
N LYS A 78 -11.54 3.48 4.47
CA LYS A 78 -10.70 4.34 3.63
C LYS A 78 -9.42 3.63 3.29
N GLN A 79 -9.12 3.53 2.00
CA GLN A 79 -7.93 2.86 1.49
C GLN A 79 -7.11 3.80 0.60
N ARG A 80 -5.81 3.91 0.89
CA ARG A 80 -4.90 4.83 0.19
C ARG A 80 -3.49 4.27 0.14
N TRP A 81 -2.78 4.53 -0.96
CA TRP A 81 -1.34 4.34 -0.98
C TRP A 81 -0.60 5.29 -0.05
N ALA A 82 0.46 4.78 0.54
CA ALA A 82 1.48 5.60 1.17
C ALA A 82 2.31 6.28 0.07
N LYS A 83 2.01 7.54 -0.24
CA LYS A 83 2.66 8.31 -1.31
C LYS A 83 4.09 8.70 -0.91
N THR A 84 4.97 7.70 -0.85
CA THR A 84 6.41 7.85 -0.63
C THR A 84 7.07 8.54 -1.84
N ASP A 85 8.33 8.93 -1.72
CA ASP A 85 9.04 9.50 -2.87
C ASP A 85 9.21 8.47 -3.99
N LYS A 86 9.48 7.19 -3.66
CA LYS A 86 9.41 6.09 -4.63
C LYS A 86 8.06 6.10 -5.38
N TRP A 87 6.95 6.07 -4.64
CA TRP A 87 5.61 6.05 -5.23
C TRP A 87 5.37 7.23 -6.18
N LYS A 88 5.78 8.45 -5.79
CA LYS A 88 5.59 9.66 -6.61
C LYS A 88 6.40 9.59 -7.91
N LEU A 89 7.69 9.22 -7.82
CA LEU A 89 8.57 9.11 -8.99
C LEU A 89 8.06 8.08 -9.99
N GLU A 90 7.64 6.92 -9.53
CA GLU A 90 7.09 5.86 -10.38
C GLU A 90 5.72 6.24 -10.94
N ASN A 91 4.87 6.93 -10.15
CA ASN A 91 3.59 7.43 -10.63
C ASN A 91 3.74 8.45 -11.76
N GLU A 92 4.67 9.38 -11.62
CA GLU A 92 5.00 10.37 -12.65
C GLU A 92 5.56 9.70 -13.93
N ALA A 93 6.43 8.70 -13.76
CA ALA A 93 7.00 7.96 -14.87
C ALA A 93 6.02 6.97 -15.55
N GLY A 94 4.92 6.61 -14.87
CA GLY A 94 3.95 5.62 -15.37
C GLY A 94 4.49 4.19 -15.42
N LYS A 95 5.57 3.89 -14.68
CA LYS A 95 6.23 2.57 -14.65
C LYS A 95 7.08 2.40 -13.38
N ALA A 96 7.43 1.16 -13.05
CA ALA A 96 8.43 0.88 -12.02
C ALA A 96 9.83 1.38 -12.44
N LEU A 97 10.48 2.14 -11.57
CA LEU A 97 11.83 2.68 -11.74
C LEU A 97 12.83 1.98 -10.83
N PHE A 98 12.41 1.63 -9.62
CA PHE A 98 13.25 0.90 -8.68
C PHE A 98 13.26 -0.60 -9.03
N GLY A 99 14.45 -1.19 -8.97
CA GLY A 99 14.69 -2.57 -9.35
C GLY A 99 14.38 -3.59 -8.26
N ALA A 100 15.11 -4.70 -8.26
CA ALA A 100 14.90 -5.80 -7.34
C ALA A 100 15.06 -5.40 -5.88
N TYR A 101 14.36 -6.09 -5.01
CA TYR A 101 14.41 -5.87 -3.56
C TYR A 101 15.85 -5.92 -3.03
N ARG A 102 16.25 -4.87 -2.30
CA ARG A 102 17.61 -4.69 -1.73
C ARG A 102 18.77 -4.70 -2.75
N ASN A 103 18.48 -4.48 -4.03
CA ASN A 103 19.53 -4.41 -5.05
C ASN A 103 19.45 -3.09 -5.86
N PRO A 104 20.01 -1.99 -5.34
CA PRO A 104 19.95 -0.68 -6.01
C PRO A 104 20.74 -0.63 -7.34
N LEU A 105 21.59 -1.63 -7.62
CA LEU A 105 22.29 -1.72 -8.90
C LEU A 105 21.35 -2.02 -10.09
N THR A 106 20.13 -2.46 -9.78
CA THR A 106 19.09 -2.77 -10.77
C THR A 106 18.07 -1.64 -10.95
N ASP A 107 18.24 -0.53 -10.24
CA ASP A 107 17.41 0.66 -10.37
C ASP A 107 17.61 1.34 -11.73
N ASP A 108 16.61 2.07 -12.19
CA ASP A 108 16.73 2.93 -13.36
C ASP A 108 17.72 4.08 -13.07
N GLU A 109 18.50 4.48 -14.07
CA GLU A 109 19.48 5.58 -13.90
C GLU A 109 18.84 6.87 -13.42
N SER A 110 17.58 7.12 -13.76
CA SER A 110 16.83 8.33 -13.35
C SER A 110 16.57 8.41 -11.84
N VAL A 111 16.63 7.30 -11.12
CA VAL A 111 16.43 7.25 -9.66
C VAL A 111 17.68 6.81 -8.90
N LYS A 112 18.82 6.78 -9.55
CA LYS A 112 20.09 6.40 -8.94
C LYS A 112 20.44 7.32 -7.76
N GLY A 113 20.69 6.70 -6.61
CA GLY A 113 20.99 7.43 -5.37
C GLY A 113 19.75 8.01 -4.66
N GLN A 114 18.56 7.83 -5.19
CA GLN A 114 17.33 8.19 -4.50
C GLN A 114 16.99 7.20 -3.39
N TYR A 115 16.39 7.74 -2.32
CA TYR A 115 15.94 6.90 -1.21
C TYR A 115 14.68 6.12 -1.59
N ARG A 116 14.74 4.80 -1.42
CA ARG A 116 13.61 3.90 -1.65
C ARG A 116 12.92 3.53 -0.34
N SER A 117 11.67 3.95 -0.17
CA SER A 117 10.81 3.49 0.91
C SER A 117 9.49 2.95 0.34
N THR A 118 9.09 1.80 0.79
CA THR A 118 7.80 1.18 0.41
C THR A 118 6.68 1.53 1.39
N ALA A 119 7.01 1.83 2.66
CA ALA A 119 6.06 2.14 3.73
C ALA A 119 4.93 1.10 3.86
N ASN A 120 5.25 -0.19 3.72
CA ASN A 120 4.29 -1.29 3.63
C ASN A 120 4.28 -2.23 4.85
N THR A 121 4.93 -1.85 5.95
CA THR A 121 5.14 -2.74 7.11
C THR A 121 4.09 -2.52 8.19
N ASN A 122 3.95 -1.31 8.71
CA ASN A 122 2.96 -1.00 9.73
C ASN A 122 2.52 0.47 9.68
N ALA A 123 1.40 0.77 10.33
CA ALA A 123 0.95 2.12 10.61
C ALA A 123 0.64 2.25 12.10
N PHE A 124 0.92 3.40 12.69
CA PHE A 124 0.58 3.71 14.07
C PHE A 124 0.18 5.17 14.22
N VAL A 125 -0.69 5.43 15.17
CA VAL A 125 -1.11 6.78 15.53
C VAL A 125 -0.14 7.33 16.57
N PHE A 126 0.39 8.52 16.30
CA PHE A 126 1.27 9.22 17.23
C PHE A 126 0.85 10.69 17.37
N ALA A 127 0.66 11.15 18.61
CA ALA A 127 0.27 12.53 18.92
C ALA A 127 -0.98 13.00 18.13
N GLY A 128 -1.99 12.15 18.00
CA GLY A 128 -3.22 12.46 17.27
C GLY A 128 -3.08 12.52 15.74
N LYS A 129 -1.94 12.07 15.19
CA LYS A 129 -1.68 12.01 13.75
C LYS A 129 -1.29 10.60 13.35
N ASP A 130 -1.82 10.15 12.22
CA ASP A 130 -1.38 8.91 11.60
C ASP A 130 0.07 9.06 11.12
N ARG A 131 0.96 8.22 11.64
CA ARG A 131 2.33 8.13 11.18
C ARG A 131 2.55 6.79 10.52
N LYS A 132 3.12 6.85 9.33
CA LYS A 132 3.55 5.67 8.58
C LYS A 132 4.94 5.27 9.07
N SER A 133 5.19 3.96 9.24
CA SER A 133 6.54 3.53 9.54
C SER A 133 7.45 3.88 8.36
N VAL A 134 8.53 4.57 8.67
CA VAL A 134 9.65 4.75 7.75
C VAL A 134 10.69 3.74 8.20
N VAL A 135 10.95 2.76 7.38
CA VAL A 135 12.09 1.83 7.54
C VAL A 135 13.19 2.32 6.64
#